data_54b0802e4d86d8d3fa6ebb4b814f339e
#
_entry.id   54b0802e4d86d8d3fa6ebb4b814f339e
#
_cell.length_a   1.000
_cell.length_b   1.000
_cell.length_c   1.000
_cell.angle_alpha   90.00
_cell.angle_beta   90.00
_cell.angle_gamma   90.00
#
_symmetry.space_group_name_H-M   'P 1'
#
loop_
_entity.id
_entity.type
_entity.pdbx_description
1 polymer ?
#
loop_
_entity_poly.entity_id
_entity_poly.type
_entity_poly.pdbx_seq_one_letter_code
_entity_poly.pdbx_strand_id
1 'polypeptide(L)'
;MQATTSNSELNLSEWIGNHQNTQDSICEVLVRRMAATLGVTSPKIGEPLPALWHWMFFQPELNNTELGEDGHPQVGGFMPPALGRNRMWAGGSLEFSQPLIIGKPATCDSTIENVVEKQGSTGSLVFVTVRHDYTQEGEHKFTERQNIVYRLPTPPKHTSDTAPKAQWSTHVTPSSTLLFRYSAVTFNGHRIHYDYPYVTDTEGYDNLVVHGPLMATLALHGCLNAHPNKVLKSFKYRGVRPATLGDDIHIEGTMINDSQADVWISNDNGVIQQGQVEFAV
;
A
#
# COMPACT_ATOMS: atom_id res chain seq x y z
N MET A 1 17.45 5.85 47.09
CA MET A 1 18.01 6.44 45.86
C MET A 1 17.17 5.95 44.70
N GLN A 2 16.22 6.76 44.27
CA GLN A 2 15.44 6.48 43.07
C GLN A 2 16.29 6.84 41.85
N ALA A 3 16.55 5.85 41.00
CA ALA A 3 17.21 6.09 39.73
C ALA A 3 16.22 6.82 38.82
N THR A 4 16.45 8.09 38.59
CA THR A 4 15.82 8.86 37.53
C THR A 4 16.35 8.33 36.22
N THR A 5 15.59 7.43 35.57
CA THR A 5 15.79 7.10 34.15
C THR A 5 15.51 8.38 33.36
N SER A 6 16.54 9.00 32.84
CA SER A 6 16.44 10.08 31.88
C SER A 6 15.67 9.53 30.66
N ASN A 7 14.47 10.03 30.41
CA ASN A 7 13.79 9.91 29.13
C ASN A 7 14.64 10.71 28.10
N SER A 8 15.66 10.07 27.52
CA SER A 8 16.24 10.58 26.30
C SER A 8 15.12 10.46 25.25
N GLU A 9 14.56 11.57 24.81
CA GLU A 9 13.60 11.60 23.70
C GLU A 9 14.26 10.86 22.53
N LEU A 10 13.63 9.75 22.10
CA LEU A 10 14.14 8.93 21.02
C LEU A 10 14.14 9.77 19.75
N ASN A 11 15.32 10.02 19.20
CA ASN A 11 15.47 10.80 17.99
C ASN A 11 15.15 9.94 16.75
N LEU A 12 13.91 9.98 16.29
CA LEU A 12 13.45 9.18 15.15
C LEU A 12 14.18 9.51 13.84
N SER A 13 14.87 10.67 13.74
CA SER A 13 15.65 11.02 12.54
C SER A 13 16.89 10.15 12.34
N GLU A 14 17.33 9.42 13.36
CA GLU A 14 18.45 8.47 13.26
C GLU A 14 18.16 7.29 12.32
N TRP A 15 16.87 7.03 12.03
CA TRP A 15 16.47 6.02 11.05
C TRP A 15 16.59 6.50 9.58
N ILE A 16 16.76 7.80 9.33
CA ILE A 16 16.97 8.32 7.97
C ILE A 16 18.29 7.76 7.43
N GLY A 17 18.24 7.17 6.25
CA GLY A 17 19.37 6.51 5.61
C GLY A 17 19.50 5.01 5.94
N ASN A 18 18.67 4.45 6.84
CA ASN A 18 18.59 3.01 7.00
C ASN A 18 18.29 2.36 5.65
N HIS A 19 19.05 1.33 5.33
CA HIS A 19 19.02 0.67 4.03
C HIS A 19 18.88 -0.84 4.20
N GLN A 20 18.14 -1.46 3.29
CA GLN A 20 18.08 -2.91 3.13
C GLN A 20 17.99 -3.27 1.65
N ASN A 21 18.61 -4.38 1.27
CA ASN A 21 18.52 -4.95 -0.07
C ASN A 21 17.80 -6.29 0.02
N THR A 22 16.82 -6.50 -0.85
CA THR A 22 16.05 -7.74 -0.94
C THR A 22 16.07 -8.23 -2.38
N GLN A 23 16.31 -9.52 -2.57
CA GLN A 23 16.22 -10.17 -3.89
C GLN A 23 15.06 -11.14 -3.88
N ASP A 24 14.33 -11.20 -4.99
CA ASP A 24 13.24 -12.16 -5.17
C ASP A 24 13.16 -12.61 -6.64
N SER A 25 12.49 -13.72 -6.86
CA SER A 25 12.18 -14.23 -8.19
C SER A 25 10.75 -13.86 -8.55
N ILE A 26 10.56 -13.14 -9.66
CA ILE A 26 9.21 -12.76 -10.12
C ILE A 26 8.51 -14.02 -10.67
N CYS A 27 8.09 -14.91 -9.76
CA CYS A 27 7.64 -16.24 -10.10
C CYS A 27 6.19 -16.25 -10.63
N GLU A 28 5.97 -17.00 -11.71
CA GLU A 28 4.66 -17.16 -12.37
C GLU A 28 3.57 -17.68 -11.42
N VAL A 29 3.93 -18.48 -10.42
CA VAL A 29 2.94 -19.09 -9.50
C VAL A 29 2.23 -18.00 -8.69
N LEU A 30 2.95 -17.03 -8.13
CA LEU A 30 2.35 -15.89 -7.41
C LEU A 30 1.56 -15.01 -8.37
N VAL A 31 2.07 -14.75 -9.57
CA VAL A 31 1.36 -13.98 -10.61
C VAL A 31 0.00 -14.61 -10.95
N ARG A 32 -0.06 -15.92 -11.17
CA ARG A 32 -1.32 -16.64 -11.41
C ARG A 32 -2.27 -16.59 -10.21
N ARG A 33 -1.74 -16.65 -8.98
CA ARG A 33 -2.56 -16.53 -7.75
C ARG A 33 -3.13 -15.13 -7.60
N MET A 34 -2.36 -14.09 -7.88
CA MET A 34 -2.85 -12.70 -7.88
C MET A 34 -3.93 -12.51 -8.95
N ALA A 35 -3.70 -12.98 -10.18
CA ALA A 35 -4.69 -12.92 -11.25
C ALA A 35 -6.01 -13.59 -10.85
N ALA A 36 -5.94 -14.78 -10.26
CA ALA A 36 -7.11 -15.49 -9.74
C ALA A 36 -7.79 -14.78 -8.57
N THR A 37 -7.01 -14.06 -7.75
CA THR A 37 -7.53 -13.26 -6.63
C THR A 37 -8.30 -12.04 -7.12
N LEU A 38 -7.78 -11.37 -8.16
CA LEU A 38 -8.39 -10.18 -8.75
C LEU A 38 -9.43 -10.50 -9.85
N GLY A 39 -9.58 -11.78 -10.24
CA GLY A 39 -10.51 -12.20 -11.30
C GLY A 39 -10.11 -11.74 -12.70
N VAL A 40 -8.81 -11.63 -12.98
CA VAL A 40 -8.27 -11.17 -14.28
C VAL A 40 -7.44 -12.26 -14.97
N THR A 41 -7.19 -12.07 -16.27
CA THR A 41 -6.31 -12.96 -17.03
C THR A 41 -4.88 -12.86 -16.50
N SER A 42 -4.25 -14.03 -16.29
CA SER A 42 -2.85 -14.08 -15.84
C SER A 42 -1.89 -13.82 -17.00
N PRO A 43 -0.96 -12.88 -16.87
CA PRO A 43 0.16 -12.79 -17.79
C PRO A 43 1.11 -13.99 -17.60
N LYS A 44 1.94 -14.24 -18.62
CA LYS A 44 2.82 -15.41 -18.75
C LYS A 44 4.27 -15.07 -18.44
N ILE A 45 5.10 -16.09 -18.29
CA ILE A 45 6.57 -15.94 -18.23
C ILE A 45 7.06 -15.17 -19.45
N GLY A 46 7.96 -14.22 -19.24
CA GLY A 46 8.52 -13.32 -20.25
C GLY A 46 7.67 -12.08 -20.52
N GLU A 47 6.43 -12.02 -20.04
CA GLU A 47 5.59 -10.84 -20.17
C GLU A 47 5.83 -9.85 -19.00
N PRO A 48 5.47 -8.56 -19.18
CA PRO A 48 5.53 -7.56 -18.13
C PRO A 48 4.69 -7.93 -16.91
N LEU A 49 5.24 -7.73 -15.71
CA LEU A 49 4.47 -7.79 -14.47
C LEU A 49 3.52 -6.59 -14.44
N PRO A 50 2.21 -6.77 -14.21
CA PRO A 50 1.28 -5.65 -14.06
C PRO A 50 1.71 -4.70 -12.95
N ALA A 51 1.50 -3.41 -13.16
CA ALA A 51 1.84 -2.39 -12.18
C ALA A 51 1.19 -2.67 -10.81
N LEU A 52 1.92 -2.42 -9.73
CA LEU A 52 1.58 -2.69 -8.33
C LEU A 52 1.57 -4.17 -7.92
N TRP A 53 1.70 -5.13 -8.83
CA TRP A 53 1.79 -6.54 -8.45
C TRP A 53 3.15 -6.91 -7.85
N HIS A 54 4.14 -6.03 -7.94
CA HIS A 54 5.43 -6.21 -7.25
C HIS A 54 5.26 -6.25 -5.71
N TRP A 55 4.15 -5.76 -5.14
CA TRP A 55 3.86 -5.85 -3.72
C TRP A 55 3.64 -7.28 -3.18
N MET A 56 3.54 -8.31 -4.04
CA MET A 56 3.57 -9.71 -3.59
C MET A 56 4.98 -10.30 -3.54
N PHE A 57 6.00 -9.54 -3.93
CA PHE A 57 7.40 -9.93 -3.92
C PHE A 57 8.20 -9.08 -2.92
N PHE A 58 9.43 -9.46 -2.66
CA PHE A 58 10.35 -8.74 -1.78
C PHE A 58 9.87 -8.60 -0.32
N GLN A 59 8.97 -9.49 0.09
CA GLN A 59 8.43 -9.47 1.45
C GLN A 59 9.46 -10.01 2.46
N PRO A 60 9.52 -9.44 3.70
CA PRO A 60 10.42 -9.95 4.73
C PRO A 60 10.01 -11.35 5.18
N GLU A 61 10.94 -12.30 5.09
CA GLU A 61 10.76 -13.69 5.52
C GLU A 61 11.10 -13.84 7.01
N LEU A 62 10.21 -13.37 7.87
CA LEU A 62 10.37 -13.38 9.32
C LEU A 62 9.62 -14.55 9.97
N ASN A 63 10.18 -15.08 11.07
CA ASN A 63 9.49 -16.05 11.90
C ASN A 63 8.33 -15.38 12.66
N ASN A 64 7.32 -16.17 13.04
CA ASN A 64 6.17 -15.65 13.78
C ASN A 64 6.55 -14.95 15.10
N THR A 65 7.68 -15.32 15.72
CA THR A 65 8.20 -14.67 16.94
C THR A 65 8.81 -13.30 16.71
N GLU A 66 9.02 -12.92 15.46
CA GLU A 66 9.57 -11.62 15.04
C GLU A 66 8.47 -10.66 14.57
N LEU A 67 7.20 -11.09 14.68
CA LEU A 67 6.04 -10.26 14.38
C LEU A 67 5.55 -9.53 15.62
N GLY A 68 5.00 -8.33 15.40
CA GLY A 68 4.28 -7.57 16.42
C GLY A 68 2.87 -8.10 16.66
N GLU A 69 2.18 -7.56 17.65
CA GLU A 69 0.82 -7.94 18.01
C GLU A 69 -0.17 -7.73 16.84
N ASP A 70 0.08 -6.72 16.01
CA ASP A 70 -0.72 -6.39 14.83
C ASP A 70 -0.49 -7.35 13.64
N GLY A 71 0.51 -8.24 13.72
CA GLY A 71 0.90 -9.17 12.67
C GLY A 71 1.90 -8.63 11.63
N HIS A 72 2.36 -7.38 11.79
CA HIS A 72 3.47 -6.86 11.01
C HIS A 72 4.83 -7.24 11.61
N PRO A 73 5.95 -7.15 10.84
CA PRO A 73 7.29 -7.18 11.39
C PRO A 73 7.44 -6.22 12.57
N GLN A 74 8.12 -6.67 13.65
CA GLN A 74 8.44 -5.81 14.78
C GLN A 74 9.19 -4.57 14.31
N VAL A 75 8.90 -3.43 14.93
CA VAL A 75 9.52 -2.14 14.62
C VAL A 75 10.76 -1.89 15.48
N GLY A 76 11.65 -0.97 15.05
CA GLY A 76 12.91 -0.67 15.74
C GLY A 76 14.13 -1.25 15.05
N GLY A 77 13.95 -2.05 13.98
CA GLY A 77 15.00 -2.49 13.07
C GLY A 77 15.12 -1.53 11.88
N PHE A 78 14.77 -2.00 10.68
CA PHE A 78 14.75 -1.14 9.48
C PHE A 78 13.81 0.05 9.66
N MET A 79 12.56 -0.19 10.07
CA MET A 79 11.58 0.86 10.37
C MET A 79 11.76 1.43 11.77
N PRO A 80 11.53 2.75 11.99
CA PRO A 80 11.59 3.33 13.33
C PRO A 80 10.55 2.72 14.28
N PRO A 81 10.77 2.75 15.60
CA PRO A 81 9.84 2.22 16.58
C PRO A 81 8.51 2.99 16.57
N ALA A 82 7.40 2.28 16.70
CA ALA A 82 6.05 2.87 16.66
C ALA A 82 5.66 3.64 17.94
N LEU A 83 6.29 3.35 19.09
CA LEU A 83 6.05 4.01 20.39
C LEU A 83 4.57 4.01 20.80
N GLY A 84 3.88 2.88 20.69
CA GLY A 84 2.46 2.73 21.02
C GLY A 84 1.49 3.34 20.00
N ARG A 85 1.96 3.60 18.78
CA ARG A 85 1.14 4.12 17.67
C ARG A 85 0.78 2.99 16.70
N ASN A 86 -0.40 3.07 16.10
CA ASN A 86 -0.82 2.18 15.03
C ASN A 86 -0.14 2.57 13.71
N ARG A 87 0.23 1.57 12.91
CA ARG A 87 0.83 1.75 11.60
C ARG A 87 -0.26 1.84 10.52
N MET A 88 -0.16 2.83 9.66
CA MET A 88 -1.05 3.01 8.52
C MET A 88 -0.26 3.19 7.23
N TRP A 89 -0.66 2.53 6.17
CA TRP A 89 -0.23 2.86 4.82
C TRP A 89 -1.04 4.06 4.31
N ALA A 90 -0.43 5.23 4.32
CA ALA A 90 -1.13 6.48 4.00
C ALA A 90 -1.22 6.76 2.49
N GLY A 91 -0.30 6.18 1.70
CA GLY A 91 -0.24 6.37 0.26
C GLY A 91 1.16 6.15 -0.28
N GLY A 92 1.39 6.59 -1.51
CA GLY A 92 2.69 6.49 -2.15
C GLY A 92 2.73 7.09 -3.55
N SER A 93 3.89 7.00 -4.17
CA SER A 93 4.10 7.38 -5.56
C SER A 93 5.05 6.41 -6.25
N LEU A 94 4.80 6.15 -7.53
CA LEU A 94 5.64 5.30 -8.37
C LEU A 94 5.99 6.04 -9.66
N GLU A 95 7.24 5.92 -10.08
CA GLU A 95 7.78 6.47 -11.32
C GLU A 95 8.37 5.33 -12.14
N PHE A 96 7.72 5.00 -13.26
CA PHE A 96 8.04 3.83 -14.09
C PHE A 96 8.94 4.23 -15.26
N SER A 97 10.09 3.55 -15.38
CA SER A 97 10.93 3.55 -16.60
C SER A 97 10.61 2.35 -17.46
N GLN A 98 10.52 1.17 -16.82
CA GLN A 98 10.20 -0.12 -17.47
C GLN A 98 9.50 -1.03 -16.44
N PRO A 99 8.68 -2.02 -16.90
CA PRO A 99 8.13 -3.04 -16.01
C PRO A 99 9.18 -4.09 -15.61
N LEU A 100 8.96 -4.78 -14.50
CA LEU A 100 9.61 -6.06 -14.20
C LEU A 100 9.07 -7.14 -15.17
N ILE A 101 9.92 -8.11 -15.50
CA ILE A 101 9.58 -9.23 -16.38
C ILE A 101 9.38 -10.49 -15.55
N ILE A 102 8.26 -11.18 -15.76
CA ILE A 102 7.90 -12.43 -15.08
C ILE A 102 8.88 -13.53 -15.46
N GLY A 103 9.29 -14.32 -14.47
CA GLY A 103 10.22 -15.45 -14.64
C GLY A 103 11.69 -15.07 -14.42
N LYS A 104 12.01 -13.81 -14.12
CA LYS A 104 13.37 -13.34 -13.88
C LYS A 104 13.54 -12.88 -12.43
N PRO A 105 14.75 -13.02 -11.86
CA PRO A 105 15.08 -12.45 -10.56
C PRO A 105 15.11 -10.92 -10.65
N ALA A 106 14.80 -10.26 -9.54
CA ALA A 106 14.88 -8.82 -9.41
C ALA A 106 15.37 -8.44 -8.00
N THR A 107 15.78 -7.20 -7.83
CA THR A 107 16.29 -6.65 -6.57
C THR A 107 15.49 -5.42 -6.20
N CYS A 108 15.21 -5.27 -4.92
CA CYS A 108 14.61 -4.08 -4.31
C CYS A 108 15.60 -3.49 -3.30
N ASP A 109 16.07 -2.27 -3.57
CA ASP A 109 16.87 -1.47 -2.64
C ASP A 109 15.94 -0.49 -1.91
N SER A 110 15.79 -0.69 -0.60
CA SER A 110 14.90 0.09 0.25
C SER A 110 15.69 1.01 1.16
N THR A 111 15.33 2.29 1.20
CA THR A 111 15.97 3.30 2.06
C THR A 111 14.92 4.13 2.77
N ILE A 112 15.09 4.38 4.07
CA ILE A 112 14.30 5.38 4.79
C ILE A 112 14.75 6.77 4.28
N GLU A 113 13.94 7.38 3.42
CA GLU A 113 14.26 8.67 2.81
C GLU A 113 13.96 9.84 3.74
N ASN A 114 12.92 9.70 4.58
CA ASN A 114 12.50 10.76 5.49
C ASN A 114 11.74 10.21 6.71
N VAL A 115 11.92 10.87 7.86
CA VAL A 115 11.12 10.66 9.06
C VAL A 115 10.76 12.02 9.65
N VAL A 116 9.47 12.32 9.75
CA VAL A 116 8.98 13.62 10.24
C VAL A 116 7.90 13.41 11.29
N GLU A 117 8.10 13.97 12.47
CA GLU A 117 7.07 14.06 13.49
C GLU A 117 6.30 15.39 13.34
N LYS A 118 4.96 15.30 13.37
CA LYS A 118 4.06 16.47 13.28
C LYS A 118 3.00 16.38 14.36
N GLN A 119 2.65 17.50 14.94
CA GLN A 119 1.49 17.61 15.82
C GLN A 119 0.22 17.79 14.97
N GLY A 120 -0.68 16.83 15.07
CA GLY A 120 -2.01 16.89 14.47
C GLY A 120 -3.09 17.21 15.51
N SER A 121 -4.33 17.38 15.06
CA SER A 121 -5.48 17.65 15.95
C SER A 121 -5.80 16.49 16.91
N THR A 122 -5.33 15.28 16.60
CA THR A 122 -5.56 14.05 17.39
C THR A 122 -4.29 13.53 18.06
N GLY A 123 -3.24 14.33 18.16
CA GLY A 123 -1.97 13.97 18.78
C GLY A 123 -0.80 13.94 17.76
N SER A 124 0.35 13.45 18.25
CA SER A 124 1.56 13.34 17.43
C SER A 124 1.41 12.26 16.35
N LEU A 125 1.84 12.59 15.13
CA LEU A 125 1.91 11.74 13.96
C LEU A 125 3.37 11.62 13.52
N VAL A 126 3.83 10.40 13.24
CA VAL A 126 5.15 10.19 12.64
C VAL A 126 4.95 9.73 11.19
N PHE A 127 5.49 10.50 10.27
CA PHE A 127 5.49 10.18 8.83
C PHE A 127 6.85 9.58 8.48
N VAL A 128 6.84 8.41 7.88
CA VAL A 128 8.03 7.73 7.37
C VAL A 128 7.87 7.56 5.86
N THR A 129 8.81 8.10 5.09
CA THR A 129 8.88 7.86 3.65
C THR A 129 9.97 6.83 3.38
N VAL A 130 9.56 5.69 2.83
CA VAL A 130 10.48 4.64 2.36
C VAL A 130 10.57 4.71 0.85
N ARG A 131 11.78 4.88 0.33
CA ARG A 131 12.08 4.78 -1.09
C ARG A 131 12.52 3.34 -1.40
N HIS A 132 11.97 2.80 -2.46
CA HIS A 132 12.32 1.50 -3.02
C HIS A 132 12.73 1.69 -4.49
N ASP A 133 13.94 1.27 -4.83
CA ASP A 133 14.44 1.24 -6.20
C ASP A 133 14.47 -0.21 -6.68
N TYR A 134 13.74 -0.50 -7.73
CA TYR A 134 13.64 -1.85 -8.29
C TYR A 134 14.53 -2.00 -9.51
N THR A 135 15.37 -3.04 -9.50
CA THR A 135 16.28 -3.37 -10.59
C THR A 135 16.09 -4.80 -11.06
N GLN A 136 16.31 -5.03 -12.35
CA GLN A 136 16.26 -6.36 -12.94
C GLN A 136 17.30 -6.42 -14.08
N GLU A 137 18.11 -7.48 -14.09
CA GLU A 137 19.21 -7.65 -15.08
C GLU A 137 20.20 -6.46 -15.11
N GLY A 138 20.43 -5.81 -13.97
CA GLY A 138 21.32 -4.65 -13.84
C GLY A 138 20.70 -3.30 -14.29
N GLU A 139 19.46 -3.29 -14.75
CA GLU A 139 18.75 -2.09 -15.18
C GLU A 139 17.75 -1.62 -14.13
N HIS A 140 17.71 -0.32 -13.87
CA HIS A 140 16.66 0.29 -13.07
C HIS A 140 15.31 0.20 -13.79
N LYS A 141 14.28 -0.29 -13.10
CA LYS A 141 12.93 -0.49 -13.67
C LYS A 141 11.96 0.60 -13.22
N PHE A 142 11.88 0.85 -11.94
CA PHE A 142 11.05 1.94 -11.38
C PHE A 142 11.47 2.26 -9.95
N THR A 143 11.06 3.44 -9.49
CA THR A 143 11.18 3.88 -8.10
C THR A 143 9.80 4.00 -7.49
N GLU A 144 9.64 3.49 -6.26
CA GLU A 144 8.46 3.68 -5.43
C GLU A 144 8.82 4.46 -4.17
N ARG A 145 7.93 5.35 -3.72
CA ARG A 145 7.95 5.96 -2.38
C ARG A 145 6.68 5.58 -1.65
N GLN A 146 6.84 4.87 -0.55
CA GLN A 146 5.74 4.52 0.36
C GLN A 146 5.70 5.49 1.52
N ASN A 147 4.51 6.03 1.80
CA ASN A 147 4.27 6.90 2.94
C ASN A 147 3.55 6.11 4.05
N ILE A 148 4.27 5.81 5.10
CA ILE A 148 3.76 5.16 6.30
C ILE A 148 3.52 6.21 7.37
N VAL A 149 2.39 6.13 8.05
CA VAL A 149 2.04 7.02 9.17
C VAL A 149 1.84 6.20 10.43
N TYR A 150 2.53 6.58 11.49
CA TYR A 150 2.25 6.11 12.82
C TYR A 150 1.41 7.14 13.56
N ARG A 151 0.25 6.73 14.06
CA ARG A 151 -0.67 7.59 14.82
C ARG A 151 -1.16 6.90 16.08
N LEU A 152 -1.55 7.68 17.07
CA LEU A 152 -2.26 7.13 18.23
C LEU A 152 -3.58 6.50 17.76
N PRO A 153 -4.02 5.41 18.41
CA PRO A 153 -5.34 4.82 18.13
C PRO A 153 -6.43 5.90 18.23
N THR A 154 -7.14 6.12 17.15
CA THR A 154 -8.25 7.08 17.07
C THR A 154 -9.34 6.49 16.20
N PRO A 155 -10.61 6.61 16.60
CA PRO A 155 -11.72 6.14 15.78
C PRO A 155 -11.66 6.72 14.36
N PRO A 156 -12.09 5.95 13.34
CA PRO A 156 -12.19 6.44 11.97
C PRO A 156 -13.09 7.68 11.93
N LYS A 157 -12.67 8.72 11.20
CA LYS A 157 -13.54 9.86 10.92
C LYS A 157 -14.48 9.50 9.79
N HIS A 158 -15.77 9.63 10.05
CA HIS A 158 -16.79 9.57 9.00
C HIS A 158 -16.86 10.97 8.35
N THR A 159 -16.39 11.08 7.13
CA THR A 159 -16.58 12.26 6.27
C THR A 159 -17.48 11.85 5.12
N SER A 160 -18.50 12.61 4.85
CA SER A 160 -19.39 12.41 3.71
C SER A 160 -19.09 13.45 2.64
N ASP A 161 -18.07 13.19 1.85
CA ASP A 161 -17.76 14.02 0.68
C ASP A 161 -18.34 13.35 -0.57
N THR A 162 -18.97 14.13 -1.43
CA THR A 162 -19.46 13.62 -2.72
C THR A 162 -18.28 13.30 -3.64
N ALA A 163 -18.27 12.08 -4.18
CA ALA A 163 -17.26 11.69 -5.17
C ALA A 163 -17.40 12.57 -6.45
N PRO A 164 -16.29 12.88 -7.13
CA PRO A 164 -16.32 13.60 -8.40
C PRO A 164 -17.12 12.82 -9.46
N LYS A 165 -17.53 13.51 -10.53
CA LYS A 165 -18.19 12.84 -11.66
C LYS A 165 -17.17 12.03 -12.46
N ALA A 166 -17.40 10.73 -12.57
CA ALA A 166 -16.54 9.80 -13.29
C ALA A 166 -16.82 9.77 -14.79
N GLN A 167 -15.78 9.54 -15.62
CA GLN A 167 -15.89 9.19 -17.03
C GLN A 167 -15.94 7.67 -17.22
N TRP A 168 -15.33 6.91 -16.32
CA TRP A 168 -15.44 5.44 -16.23
C TRP A 168 -15.67 5.02 -14.78
N SER A 169 -16.41 3.95 -14.62
CA SER A 169 -16.69 3.37 -13.31
C SER A 169 -16.80 1.85 -13.44
N THR A 170 -16.22 1.15 -12.49
CA THR A 170 -16.47 -0.27 -12.24
C THR A 170 -16.74 -0.47 -10.75
N HIS A 171 -17.15 -1.67 -10.36
CA HIS A 171 -17.65 -1.90 -9.01
C HIS A 171 -17.11 -3.22 -8.48
N VAL A 172 -16.79 -3.25 -7.20
CA VAL A 172 -16.32 -4.44 -6.46
C VAL A 172 -16.96 -4.45 -5.08
N THR A 173 -17.59 -5.56 -4.72
CA THR A 173 -18.02 -5.82 -3.34
C THR A 173 -16.95 -6.69 -2.67
N PRO A 174 -16.14 -6.12 -1.73
CA PRO A 174 -15.11 -6.88 -1.05
C PRO A 174 -15.71 -8.05 -0.26
N SER A 175 -15.08 -9.22 -0.34
CA SER A 175 -15.44 -10.39 0.45
C SER A 175 -14.30 -10.78 1.38
N SER A 176 -14.61 -11.48 2.48
CA SER A 176 -13.58 -12.02 3.37
C SER A 176 -12.60 -12.95 2.62
N THR A 177 -13.09 -13.67 1.61
CA THR A 177 -12.26 -14.50 0.74
C THR A 177 -11.28 -13.66 -0.10
N LEU A 178 -11.72 -12.51 -0.63
CA LEU A 178 -10.84 -11.59 -1.35
C LEU A 178 -9.76 -11.04 -0.42
N LEU A 179 -10.13 -10.58 0.78
CA LEU A 179 -9.17 -10.04 1.76
C LEU A 179 -8.15 -11.09 2.19
N PHE A 180 -8.61 -12.33 2.51
CA PHE A 180 -7.73 -13.43 2.86
C PHE A 180 -6.76 -13.78 1.74
N ARG A 181 -7.25 -13.93 0.50
CA ARG A 181 -6.40 -14.25 -0.65
C ARG A 181 -5.38 -13.15 -0.95
N TYR A 182 -5.79 -11.90 -0.84
CA TYR A 182 -4.88 -10.77 -1.04
C TYR A 182 -3.80 -10.74 0.05
N SER A 183 -4.16 -10.89 1.34
CA SER A 183 -3.20 -11.05 2.44
C SER A 183 -2.24 -12.21 2.18
N ALA A 184 -2.75 -13.38 1.78
CA ALA A 184 -1.94 -14.58 1.55
C ALA A 184 -0.96 -14.41 0.38
N VAL A 185 -1.39 -13.82 -0.74
CA VAL A 185 -0.54 -13.65 -1.92
C VAL A 185 0.48 -12.53 -1.75
N THR A 186 0.20 -11.52 -0.93
CA THR A 186 1.12 -10.43 -0.60
C THR A 186 1.91 -10.67 0.69
N PHE A 187 1.79 -11.85 1.29
CA PHE A 187 2.39 -12.21 2.59
C PHE A 187 2.12 -11.19 3.70
N ASN A 188 0.96 -10.54 3.64
CA ASN A 188 0.54 -9.50 4.58
C ASN A 188 -0.18 -10.10 5.79
N GLY A 189 0.52 -10.14 6.92
CA GLY A 189 0.01 -10.66 8.19
C GLY A 189 -0.80 -9.68 9.03
N HIS A 190 -1.09 -8.45 8.55
CA HIS A 190 -1.79 -7.45 9.35
C HIS A 190 -3.20 -7.91 9.72
N ARG A 191 -3.45 -8.06 11.01
CA ARG A 191 -4.65 -8.68 11.58
C ARG A 191 -5.95 -7.96 11.24
N ILE A 192 -5.92 -6.66 10.96
CA ILE A 192 -7.13 -5.90 10.62
C ILE A 192 -7.85 -6.43 9.37
N HIS A 193 -7.18 -7.20 8.52
CA HIS A 193 -7.74 -7.72 7.28
C HIS A 193 -8.40 -9.09 7.40
N TYR A 194 -8.19 -9.83 8.52
CA TYR A 194 -8.70 -11.20 8.66
C TYR A 194 -9.12 -11.59 10.08
N ASP A 195 -8.72 -10.85 11.11
CA ASP A 195 -9.01 -11.15 12.52
C ASP A 195 -10.11 -10.22 13.04
N TYR A 196 -11.37 -10.69 12.95
CA TYR A 196 -12.52 -9.86 13.29
C TYR A 196 -12.51 -9.39 14.77
N PRO A 197 -12.25 -10.24 15.79
CA PRO A 197 -12.14 -9.74 17.16
C PRO A 197 -11.06 -8.70 17.36
N TYR A 198 -9.89 -8.87 16.73
CA TYR A 198 -8.81 -7.90 16.84
C TYR A 198 -9.18 -6.54 16.23
N VAL A 199 -9.74 -6.55 15.03
CA VAL A 199 -10.07 -5.31 14.32
C VAL A 199 -11.18 -4.52 15.01
N THR A 200 -12.14 -5.21 15.65
CA THR A 200 -13.25 -4.56 16.38
C THR A 200 -12.86 -4.15 17.79
N ASP A 201 -12.29 -5.06 18.56
CA ASP A 201 -12.08 -4.86 19.99
C ASP A 201 -10.79 -4.09 20.32
N THR A 202 -9.76 -4.22 19.44
CA THR A 202 -8.45 -3.59 19.63
C THR A 202 -8.27 -2.35 18.77
N GLU A 203 -8.62 -2.42 17.47
CA GLU A 203 -8.40 -1.31 16.52
C GLU A 203 -9.62 -0.37 16.40
N GLY A 204 -10.80 -0.81 16.82
CA GLY A 204 -12.03 -0.02 16.86
C GLY A 204 -12.69 0.25 15.50
N TYR A 205 -12.47 -0.62 14.52
CA TYR A 205 -13.21 -0.61 13.26
C TYR A 205 -14.48 -1.43 13.36
N ASP A 206 -15.48 -1.09 12.55
CA ASP A 206 -16.78 -1.81 12.56
C ASP A 206 -16.70 -3.20 11.93
N ASN A 207 -15.72 -3.45 11.06
CA ASN A 207 -15.53 -4.72 10.33
C ASN A 207 -14.09 -4.83 9.82
N LEU A 208 -13.77 -5.99 9.18
CA LEU A 208 -12.47 -6.21 8.55
C LEU A 208 -12.16 -5.11 7.53
N VAL A 209 -10.97 -4.55 7.61
CA VAL A 209 -10.53 -3.42 6.76
C VAL A 209 -10.05 -3.92 5.40
N VAL A 210 -10.47 -3.26 4.34
CA VAL A 210 -9.98 -3.50 2.97
C VAL A 210 -8.57 -2.94 2.83
N HIS A 211 -7.65 -3.71 2.25
CA HIS A 211 -6.26 -3.31 2.09
C HIS A 211 -6.13 -2.03 1.25
N GLY A 212 -5.40 -1.04 1.76
CA GLY A 212 -5.06 0.17 1.00
C GLY A 212 -4.34 -0.14 -0.32
N PRO A 213 -3.33 -1.04 -0.33
CA PRO A 213 -2.69 -1.50 -1.57
C PRO A 213 -3.63 -2.20 -2.57
N LEU A 214 -4.59 -2.99 -2.10
CA LEU A 214 -5.60 -3.60 -2.98
C LEU A 214 -6.43 -2.51 -3.69
N MET A 215 -6.88 -1.51 -2.93
CA MET A 215 -7.64 -0.38 -3.49
C MET A 215 -6.81 0.41 -4.51
N ALA A 216 -5.52 0.69 -4.23
CA ALA A 216 -4.62 1.34 -5.18
C ALA A 216 -4.43 0.51 -6.46
N THR A 217 -4.30 -0.82 -6.33
CA THR A 217 -4.21 -1.74 -7.46
C THR A 217 -5.48 -1.69 -8.31
N LEU A 218 -6.66 -1.75 -7.68
CA LEU A 218 -7.93 -1.68 -8.38
C LEU A 218 -8.11 -0.33 -9.10
N ALA A 219 -7.78 0.78 -8.44
CA ALA A 219 -7.88 2.13 -9.02
C ALA A 219 -7.00 2.28 -10.26
N LEU A 220 -5.72 1.90 -10.15
CA LEU A 220 -4.78 1.97 -11.29
C LEU A 220 -5.20 1.05 -12.43
N HIS A 221 -5.56 -0.21 -12.13
CA HIS A 221 -5.99 -1.16 -13.17
C HIS A 221 -7.28 -0.72 -13.85
N GLY A 222 -8.23 -0.13 -13.10
CA GLY A 222 -9.44 0.47 -13.69
C GLY A 222 -9.11 1.56 -14.71
N CYS A 223 -8.15 2.42 -14.39
CA CYS A 223 -7.66 3.46 -15.31
C CYS A 223 -6.97 2.88 -16.54
N LEU A 224 -6.06 1.92 -16.36
CA LEU A 224 -5.33 1.29 -17.46
C LEU A 224 -6.26 0.50 -18.38
N ASN A 225 -7.26 -0.18 -17.85
CA ASN A 225 -8.28 -0.88 -18.63
C ASN A 225 -9.17 0.08 -19.44
N ALA A 226 -9.49 1.26 -18.89
CA ALA A 226 -10.21 2.30 -19.63
C ALA A 226 -9.36 2.93 -20.74
N HIS A 227 -8.01 2.85 -20.63
CA HIS A 227 -7.06 3.47 -21.54
C HIS A 227 -5.96 2.49 -21.99
N PRO A 228 -6.28 1.36 -22.69
CA PRO A 228 -5.34 0.27 -22.94
C PRO A 228 -4.18 0.64 -23.88
N ASN A 229 -4.29 1.73 -24.62
CA ASN A 229 -3.25 2.20 -25.56
C ASN A 229 -2.28 3.23 -24.94
N LYS A 230 -2.50 3.62 -23.67
CA LYS A 230 -1.62 4.56 -22.99
C LYS A 230 -0.54 3.83 -22.17
N VAL A 231 0.67 4.37 -22.19
CA VAL A 231 1.82 3.83 -21.44
C VAL A 231 1.91 4.54 -20.09
N LEU A 232 1.86 3.78 -19.02
CA LEU A 232 1.98 4.31 -17.65
C LEU A 232 3.36 4.91 -17.43
N LYS A 233 3.42 6.15 -16.94
CA LYS A 233 4.65 6.86 -16.57
C LYS A 233 4.77 6.98 -15.05
N SER A 234 3.71 7.43 -14.37
CA SER A 234 3.72 7.55 -12.92
C SER A 234 2.32 7.33 -12.34
N PHE A 235 2.31 6.95 -11.07
CA PHE A 235 1.10 6.84 -10.27
C PHE A 235 1.36 7.38 -8.87
N LYS A 236 0.50 8.27 -8.40
CA LYS A 236 0.52 8.80 -7.04
C LYS A 236 -0.85 8.57 -6.41
N TYR A 237 -0.88 8.13 -5.15
CA TYR A 237 -2.14 7.86 -4.46
C TYR A 237 -2.04 8.16 -2.96
N ARG A 238 -3.19 8.39 -2.34
CA ARG A 238 -3.32 8.54 -0.89
C ARG A 238 -4.65 8.00 -0.39
N GLY A 239 -4.63 7.39 0.80
CA GLY A 239 -5.84 7.06 1.57
C GLY A 239 -6.51 8.34 2.10
N VAL A 240 -7.83 8.33 2.09
CA VAL A 240 -8.67 9.38 2.67
C VAL A 240 -9.37 8.86 3.91
N ARG A 241 -9.95 7.65 3.82
CA ARG A 241 -10.60 6.95 4.93
C ARG A 241 -10.54 5.43 4.71
N PRO A 242 -10.71 4.62 5.75
CA PRO A 242 -10.78 3.17 5.59
C PRO A 242 -12.06 2.77 4.83
N ALA A 243 -11.99 1.63 4.13
CA ALA A 243 -13.13 0.85 3.70
C ALA A 243 -13.16 -0.46 4.47
N THR A 244 -14.34 -0.97 4.76
CA THR A 244 -14.54 -2.21 5.51
C THR A 244 -15.38 -3.21 4.73
N LEU A 245 -15.43 -4.47 5.18
CA LEU A 245 -16.37 -5.44 4.63
C LEU A 245 -17.81 -4.94 4.83
N GLY A 246 -18.60 -5.04 3.76
CA GLY A 246 -19.96 -4.51 3.68
C GLY A 246 -20.05 -3.22 2.87
N ASP A 247 -18.94 -2.55 2.63
CA ASP A 247 -18.89 -1.42 1.69
C ASP A 247 -19.01 -1.91 0.25
N ASP A 248 -19.83 -1.23 -0.53
CA ASP A 248 -19.86 -1.33 -1.98
C ASP A 248 -18.84 -0.33 -2.55
N ILE A 249 -17.83 -0.83 -3.22
CA ILE A 249 -16.69 -0.03 -3.67
C ILE A 249 -16.81 0.27 -5.17
N HIS A 250 -16.81 1.54 -5.51
CA HIS A 250 -16.73 2.03 -6.88
C HIS A 250 -15.27 2.39 -7.22
N ILE A 251 -14.80 1.93 -8.36
CA ILE A 251 -13.49 2.19 -8.94
C ILE A 251 -13.71 3.15 -10.08
N GLU A 252 -13.28 4.38 -9.94
CA GLU A 252 -13.72 5.48 -10.78
C GLU A 252 -12.56 6.35 -11.24
N GLY A 253 -12.77 7.13 -12.28
CA GLY A 253 -11.78 8.11 -12.71
C GLY A 253 -12.25 9.00 -13.85
N THR A 254 -11.41 9.98 -14.17
CA THR A 254 -11.61 10.93 -15.25
C THR A 254 -10.27 11.37 -15.85
N MET A 255 -10.22 11.58 -17.17
CA MET A 255 -9.08 12.24 -17.81
C MET A 255 -9.10 13.73 -17.49
N ILE A 256 -7.98 14.26 -17.05
CA ILE A 256 -7.76 15.70 -16.88
C ILE A 256 -7.30 16.34 -18.19
N ASN A 257 -6.44 15.61 -18.90
CA ASN A 257 -5.93 15.97 -20.23
C ASN A 257 -5.43 14.68 -20.92
N ASP A 258 -4.81 14.79 -22.09
CA ASP A 258 -4.35 13.64 -22.86
C ASP A 258 -3.31 12.75 -22.18
N SER A 259 -2.58 13.27 -21.17
CA SER A 259 -1.52 12.56 -20.47
C SER A 259 -1.77 12.37 -18.96
N GLN A 260 -2.89 12.85 -18.41
CA GLN A 260 -3.16 12.78 -16.98
C GLN A 260 -4.61 12.35 -16.70
N ALA A 261 -4.76 11.50 -15.69
CA ALA A 261 -6.06 11.08 -15.17
C ALA A 261 -6.08 11.17 -13.63
N ASP A 262 -7.21 11.60 -13.08
CA ASP A 262 -7.53 11.40 -11.67
C ASP A 262 -8.31 10.10 -11.53
N VAL A 263 -7.98 9.33 -10.49
CA VAL A 263 -8.61 8.06 -10.14
C VAL A 263 -9.01 8.07 -8.67
N TRP A 264 -10.09 7.41 -8.34
CA TRP A 264 -10.51 7.28 -6.93
C TRP A 264 -11.27 5.99 -6.69
N ILE A 265 -11.26 5.60 -5.43
CA ILE A 265 -12.13 4.58 -4.86
C ILE A 265 -13.15 5.32 -4.00
N SER A 266 -14.43 5.02 -4.19
CA SER A 266 -15.53 5.62 -3.43
C SER A 266 -16.55 4.58 -2.98
N ASN A 267 -17.43 4.96 -2.06
CA ASN A 267 -18.68 4.28 -1.73
C ASN A 267 -19.75 5.34 -1.45
N ASP A 268 -20.92 4.95 -0.95
CA ASP A 268 -22.02 5.85 -0.64
C ASP A 268 -21.66 7.00 0.32
N ASN A 269 -20.60 6.83 1.13
CA ASN A 269 -20.10 7.83 2.07
C ASN A 269 -19.00 8.74 1.46
N GLY A 270 -18.70 8.62 0.16
CA GLY A 270 -17.73 9.46 -0.57
C GLY A 270 -16.39 8.78 -0.85
N VAL A 271 -15.35 9.58 -1.09
CA VAL A 271 -14.03 9.11 -1.51
C VAL A 271 -13.30 8.38 -0.38
N ILE A 272 -12.81 7.18 -0.65
CA ILE A 272 -12.02 6.30 0.24
C ILE A 272 -10.52 6.47 -0.02
N GLN A 273 -10.15 6.44 -1.30
CA GLN A 273 -8.76 6.61 -1.75
C GLN A 273 -8.78 7.42 -3.05
N GLN A 274 -7.78 8.24 -3.27
CA GLN A 274 -7.64 9.02 -4.50
C GLN A 274 -6.21 8.92 -5.03
N GLY A 275 -6.06 9.09 -6.34
CA GLY A 275 -4.77 9.07 -7.00
C GLY A 275 -4.76 9.84 -8.31
N GLN A 276 -3.56 10.01 -8.84
CA GLN A 276 -3.29 10.63 -10.12
C GLN A 276 -2.37 9.72 -10.93
N VAL A 277 -2.74 9.50 -12.18
CA VAL A 277 -1.98 8.71 -13.15
C VAL A 277 -1.41 9.65 -14.22
N GLU A 278 -0.13 9.51 -14.51
CA GLU A 278 0.48 10.12 -15.69
C GLU A 278 0.83 9.05 -16.73
N PHE A 279 0.58 9.37 -17.98
CA PHE A 279 0.96 8.56 -19.13
C PHE A 279 2.12 9.19 -19.87
N ALA A 280 2.95 8.37 -20.48
CA ALA A 280 3.96 8.85 -21.43
C ALA A 280 3.27 9.49 -22.64
N VAL A 281 3.87 10.55 -23.17
CA VAL A 281 3.41 11.30 -24.36
C VAL A 281 4.00 10.68 -25.61
#